data_956b11c231e4a9ddbb1527c8935e8a3e
#
_entry.id   956b11c231e4a9ddbb1527c8935e8a3e
#
_cell.length_a   1.000
_cell.length_b   1.000
_cell.length_c   1.000
_cell.angle_alpha   90.00
_cell.angle_beta   90.00
_cell.angle_gamma   90.00
#
_symmetry.space_group_name_H-M   'P 1'
#
loop_
_entity.id
_entity.type
_entity.pdbx_description
1 polymer ?
#
loop_
_entity_poly.entity_id
_entity_poly.type
_entity_poly.pdbx_seq_one_letter_code
_entity_poly.pdbx_strand_id
1 'polypeptide(L)'
;MTVFEMIKKEFNIDENRTYLMGHSMGGAGTIYLGVKYASNWAAIGAEAPATAPAGINPTNYSLAPAKNIPMIIVQGDWDELVPVTGARLWIDQMKELKMDYQYVEVPCGTHGSVLTTGAPEIFAFFAKHTKTSR
;
A
#
# COMPACT_ATOMS: atom_id res chain seq x y z
N MET A 1 -5.31 -7.21 -14.49
CA MET A 1 -5.77 -5.93 -15.10
C MET A 1 -7.08 -6.05 -15.86
N THR A 2 -7.46 -7.23 -16.34
CA THR A 2 -8.73 -7.44 -17.09
C THR A 2 -9.97 -6.92 -16.33
N VAL A 3 -10.09 -7.21 -15.01
CA VAL A 3 -11.20 -6.72 -14.19
C VAL A 3 -11.23 -5.19 -14.14
N PHE A 4 -10.08 -4.54 -13.96
CA PHE A 4 -9.99 -3.08 -13.97
C PHE A 4 -10.48 -2.47 -15.29
N GLU A 5 -10.06 -3.03 -16.42
CA GLU A 5 -10.50 -2.58 -17.74
C GLU A 5 -12.01 -2.84 -17.97
N MET A 6 -12.55 -3.92 -17.41
CA MET A 6 -14.00 -4.19 -17.48
C MET A 6 -14.78 -3.12 -16.70
N ILE A 7 -14.37 -2.82 -15.47
CA ILE A 7 -15.02 -1.79 -14.64
C ILE A 7 -14.97 -0.41 -15.31
N LYS A 8 -13.84 -0.05 -15.93
CA LYS A 8 -13.72 1.21 -16.69
C LYS A 8 -14.70 1.31 -17.87
N LYS A 9 -15.06 0.18 -18.48
CA LYS A 9 -16.02 0.15 -19.58
C LYS A 9 -17.47 0.26 -19.11
N GLU A 10 -17.76 -0.27 -17.93
CA GLU A 10 -19.12 -0.36 -17.39
C GLU A 10 -19.51 0.83 -16.54
N PHE A 11 -18.55 1.49 -15.90
CA PHE A 11 -18.79 2.56 -14.95
C PHE A 11 -18.01 3.82 -15.32
N ASN A 12 -18.61 4.97 -15.04
CA ASN A 12 -17.94 6.27 -15.15
C ASN A 12 -17.03 6.47 -13.94
N ILE A 13 -15.78 6.03 -14.04
CA ILE A 13 -14.79 6.17 -12.99
C ILE A 13 -13.86 7.36 -13.23
N ASP A 14 -13.42 7.98 -12.15
CA ASP A 14 -12.35 8.98 -12.19
C ASP A 14 -11.00 8.27 -12.13
N GLU A 15 -10.35 8.12 -13.28
CA GLU A 15 -9.04 7.46 -13.36
C GLU A 15 -7.94 8.20 -12.59
N ASN A 16 -8.13 9.48 -12.30
CA ASN A 16 -7.19 10.26 -11.49
C ASN A 16 -7.33 9.98 -9.99
N ARG A 17 -8.42 9.33 -9.58
CA ARG A 17 -8.70 8.94 -8.20
C ARG A 17 -8.91 7.44 -8.05
N THR A 18 -8.05 6.67 -8.69
CA THR A 18 -8.03 5.21 -8.57
C THR A 18 -6.94 4.79 -7.60
N TYR A 19 -7.32 4.04 -6.59
CA TYR A 19 -6.45 3.64 -5.49
C TYR A 19 -6.41 2.12 -5.34
N LEU A 20 -5.35 1.63 -4.72
CA LEU A 20 -5.19 0.21 -4.43
C LEU A 20 -4.91 0.03 -2.95
N MET A 21 -5.67 -0.84 -2.27
CA MET A 21 -5.40 -1.18 -0.88
C MET A 21 -5.62 -2.66 -0.59
N GLY A 22 -5.03 -3.12 0.48
CA GLY A 22 -5.22 -4.48 0.94
C GLY A 22 -4.55 -4.77 2.27
N HIS A 23 -5.01 -5.83 2.93
CA HIS A 23 -4.55 -6.27 4.24
C HIS A 23 -3.84 -7.61 4.14
N SER A 24 -2.81 -7.83 4.96
CA SER A 24 -2.09 -9.10 5.10
C SER A 24 -1.48 -9.56 3.76
N MET A 25 -1.88 -10.73 3.25
CA MET A 25 -1.53 -11.18 1.91
C MET A 25 -2.00 -10.18 0.84
N GLY A 26 -3.18 -9.56 1.01
CA GLY A 26 -3.67 -8.48 0.16
C GLY A 26 -2.80 -7.22 0.25
N GLY A 27 -2.19 -6.94 1.41
CA GLY A 27 -1.20 -5.87 1.58
C GLY A 27 0.07 -6.12 0.76
N ALA A 28 0.58 -7.35 0.78
CA ALA A 28 1.68 -7.76 -0.12
C ALA A 28 1.27 -7.64 -1.59
N GLY A 29 0.05 -8.10 -1.93
CA GLY A 29 -0.52 -7.96 -3.27
C GLY A 29 -0.64 -6.51 -3.70
N THR A 30 -1.00 -5.60 -2.78
CA THR A 30 -1.06 -4.15 -3.00
C THR A 30 0.32 -3.58 -3.36
N ILE A 31 1.36 -3.96 -2.63
CA ILE A 31 2.74 -3.55 -2.96
C ILE A 31 3.14 -4.09 -4.34
N TYR A 32 2.91 -5.38 -4.59
CA TYR A 32 3.26 -6.01 -5.88
C TYR A 32 2.53 -5.36 -7.06
N LEU A 33 1.21 -5.24 -6.99
CA LEU A 33 0.40 -4.67 -8.06
C LEU A 33 0.60 -3.16 -8.18
N GLY A 34 0.88 -2.49 -7.06
CA GLY A 34 1.24 -1.08 -7.00
C GLY A 34 2.50 -0.79 -7.81
N VAL A 35 3.54 -1.60 -7.62
CA VAL A 35 4.79 -1.49 -8.39
C VAL A 35 4.61 -1.91 -9.85
N LYS A 36 3.96 -3.06 -10.07
CA LYS A 36 3.79 -3.63 -11.43
C LYS A 36 2.95 -2.76 -12.36
N TYR A 37 1.95 -2.07 -11.84
CA TYR A 37 1.00 -1.25 -12.59
C TYR A 37 0.98 0.19 -12.08
N ALA A 38 2.15 0.73 -11.81
CA ALA A 38 2.36 2.01 -11.15
C ALA A 38 1.57 3.18 -11.79
N SER A 39 1.43 3.21 -13.10
CA SER A 39 0.71 4.26 -13.82
C SER A 39 -0.81 4.28 -13.55
N ASN A 40 -1.38 3.21 -13.01
CA ASN A 40 -2.82 3.11 -12.79
C ASN A 40 -3.29 3.76 -11.48
N TRP A 41 -2.39 3.95 -10.51
CA TRP A 41 -2.77 4.29 -9.15
C TRP A 41 -2.44 5.74 -8.79
N ALA A 42 -3.39 6.42 -8.16
CA ALA A 42 -3.16 7.74 -7.57
C ALA A 42 -2.39 7.64 -6.26
N ALA A 43 -2.69 6.63 -5.46
CA ALA A 43 -1.95 6.24 -4.27
C ALA A 43 -2.22 4.76 -3.95
N ILE A 44 -1.38 4.17 -3.10
CA ILE A 44 -1.52 2.79 -2.62
C ILE A 44 -1.43 2.73 -1.10
N GLY A 45 -2.23 1.81 -0.50
CA GLY A 45 -2.29 1.63 0.94
C GLY A 45 -2.17 0.16 1.33
N ALA A 46 -1.17 -0.20 2.13
CA ALA A 46 -0.96 -1.56 2.60
C ALA A 46 -1.13 -1.64 4.12
N GLU A 47 -2.02 -2.53 4.56
CA GLU A 47 -2.21 -2.84 5.97
C GLU A 47 -1.55 -4.18 6.30
N ALA A 48 -0.72 -4.20 7.33
CA ALA A 48 -0.01 -5.39 7.78
C ALA A 48 0.52 -6.23 6.59
N PRO A 49 1.29 -5.64 5.66
CA PRO A 49 1.68 -6.31 4.42
C PRO A 49 2.55 -7.54 4.72
N ALA A 50 2.04 -8.72 4.37
CA ALA A 50 2.75 -9.97 4.57
C ALA A 50 4.07 -10.00 3.78
N THR A 51 5.15 -10.44 4.41
CA THR A 51 6.50 -10.50 3.81
C THR A 51 6.88 -11.90 3.33
N ALA A 52 6.07 -12.91 3.66
CA ALA A 52 6.20 -14.30 3.23
C ALA A 52 4.80 -14.93 3.22
N PRO A 53 4.50 -15.91 2.34
CA PRO A 53 5.35 -16.63 1.38
C PRO A 53 5.35 -16.02 -0.04
N ALA A 54 4.76 -14.86 -0.25
CA ALA A 54 4.52 -14.30 -1.59
C ALA A 54 5.77 -13.80 -2.34
N GLY A 55 6.97 -13.95 -1.78
CA GLY A 55 8.20 -13.44 -2.38
C GLY A 55 8.30 -11.90 -2.40
N ILE A 56 7.30 -11.22 -1.88
CA ILE A 56 7.27 -9.76 -1.75
C ILE A 56 7.83 -9.41 -0.37
N ASN A 57 9.13 -9.23 -0.33
CA ASN A 57 9.86 -8.97 0.90
C ASN A 57 10.69 -7.70 0.73
N PRO A 58 10.71 -6.79 1.70
CA PRO A 58 11.46 -5.53 1.60
C PRO A 58 12.97 -5.71 1.40
N THR A 59 13.52 -6.90 1.64
CA THR A 59 14.94 -7.17 1.40
C THR A 59 15.27 -7.59 -0.03
N ASN A 60 14.28 -8.01 -0.82
CA ASN A 60 14.49 -8.52 -2.18
C ASN A 60 13.53 -7.96 -3.22
N TYR A 61 12.59 -7.11 -2.83
CA TYR A 61 11.63 -6.47 -3.73
C TYR A 61 11.79 -4.94 -3.67
N SER A 62 11.95 -4.31 -4.83
CA SER A 62 12.23 -2.87 -4.91
C SER A 62 10.98 -2.05 -5.19
N LEU A 63 10.80 -0.97 -4.44
CA LEU A 63 9.77 0.04 -4.67
C LEU A 63 10.18 1.08 -5.73
N ALA A 64 11.41 1.04 -6.24
CA ALA A 64 11.93 2.04 -7.18
C ALA A 64 11.04 2.31 -8.41
N PRO A 65 10.40 1.30 -9.05
CA PRO A 65 9.49 1.58 -10.17
C PRO A 65 8.24 2.37 -9.78
N ALA A 66 7.84 2.35 -8.50
CA ALA A 66 6.70 3.06 -7.95
C ALA A 66 7.09 4.31 -7.14
N LYS A 67 8.33 4.75 -7.22
CA LYS A 67 8.87 5.84 -6.36
C LYS A 67 8.08 7.15 -6.38
N ASN A 68 7.35 7.40 -7.47
CA ASN A 68 6.53 8.61 -7.62
C ASN A 68 5.07 8.42 -7.21
N ILE A 69 4.70 7.24 -6.66
CA ILE A 69 3.34 6.97 -6.20
C ILE A 69 3.29 7.15 -4.69
N PRO A 70 2.40 8.01 -4.18
CA PRO A 70 2.17 8.13 -2.75
C PRO A 70 1.78 6.77 -2.14
N MET A 71 2.38 6.43 -1.00
CA MET A 71 2.13 5.15 -0.34
C MET A 71 1.91 5.33 1.16
N ILE A 72 0.89 4.65 1.70
CA ILE A 72 0.69 4.53 3.15
C ILE A 72 0.85 3.07 3.57
N ILE A 73 1.57 2.86 4.67
CA ILE A 73 1.60 1.57 5.38
C ILE A 73 1.03 1.77 6.78
N VAL A 74 0.13 0.86 7.17
CA VAL A 74 -0.40 0.77 8.53
C VAL A 74 -0.02 -0.60 9.09
N GLN A 75 0.59 -0.63 10.30
CA GLN A 75 1.08 -1.85 10.91
C GLN A 75 0.87 -1.82 12.42
N GLY A 76 0.44 -2.93 12.99
CA GLY A 76 0.40 -3.11 14.45
C GLY A 76 1.76 -3.56 15.00
N ASP A 77 2.18 -2.98 16.12
CA ASP A 77 3.46 -3.34 16.74
C ASP A 77 3.39 -4.68 17.54
N TRP A 78 2.16 -5.15 17.81
CA TRP A 78 1.87 -6.47 18.41
C TRP A 78 1.32 -7.47 17.37
N ASP A 79 1.61 -7.28 16.10
CA ASP A 79 1.22 -8.23 15.06
C ASP A 79 2.13 -9.46 15.10
N GLU A 80 1.58 -10.58 15.61
CA GLU A 80 2.31 -11.85 15.74
C GLU A 80 2.37 -12.62 14.41
N LEU A 81 1.51 -12.31 13.43
CA LEU A 81 1.47 -12.99 12.14
C LEU A 81 2.39 -12.32 11.12
N VAL A 82 2.40 -10.98 11.12
CA VAL A 82 3.24 -10.17 10.24
C VAL A 82 4.05 -9.20 11.10
N PRO A 83 5.28 -9.56 11.44
CA PRO A 83 6.10 -8.75 12.33
C PRO A 83 6.32 -7.33 11.81
N VAL A 84 6.20 -6.35 12.70
CA VAL A 84 6.37 -4.91 12.44
C VAL A 84 7.70 -4.56 11.79
N THR A 85 8.73 -5.38 12.01
CA THR A 85 10.06 -5.21 11.40
C THR A 85 10.00 -5.18 9.86
N GLY A 86 9.12 -5.97 9.25
CA GLY A 86 8.94 -5.96 7.80
C GLY A 86 8.38 -4.64 7.30
N ALA A 87 7.39 -4.07 7.98
CA ALA A 87 6.84 -2.76 7.65
C ALA A 87 7.90 -1.66 7.77
N ARG A 88 8.70 -1.68 8.84
CA ARG A 88 9.78 -0.70 9.03
C ARG A 88 10.83 -0.74 7.92
N LEU A 89 11.17 -1.93 7.39
CA LEU A 89 12.07 -2.06 6.25
C LEU A 89 11.46 -1.46 4.95
N TRP A 90 10.15 -1.60 4.74
CA TRP A 90 9.48 -0.89 3.64
C TRP A 90 9.60 0.62 3.79
N ILE A 91 9.43 1.14 4.99
CA ILE A 91 9.58 2.57 5.27
C ILE A 91 11.02 3.04 5.01
N ASP A 92 12.02 2.25 5.36
CA ASP A 92 13.41 2.60 5.08
C ASP A 92 13.68 2.70 3.55
N GLN A 93 13.14 1.77 2.74
CA GLN A 93 13.18 1.91 1.28
C GLN A 93 12.48 3.19 0.79
N MET A 94 11.31 3.52 1.34
CA MET A 94 10.59 4.75 0.93
C MET A 94 11.38 6.00 1.25
N LYS A 95 12.07 6.05 2.40
CA LYS A 95 12.97 7.16 2.78
C LYS A 95 14.13 7.29 1.80
N GLU A 96 14.81 6.18 1.50
CA GLU A 96 15.94 6.16 0.56
C GLU A 96 15.52 6.63 -0.83
N LEU A 97 14.34 6.22 -1.29
CA LEU A 97 13.78 6.58 -2.58
C LEU A 97 13.14 7.99 -2.59
N LYS A 98 13.08 8.66 -1.44
CA LYS A 98 12.44 9.97 -1.25
C LYS A 98 10.99 9.98 -1.73
N MET A 99 10.25 8.91 -1.43
CA MET A 99 8.84 8.78 -1.78
C MET A 99 7.97 9.72 -0.94
N ASP A 100 6.82 10.09 -1.47
CA ASP A 100 5.72 10.63 -0.67
C ASP A 100 5.05 9.45 0.07
N TYR A 101 5.20 9.40 1.40
CA TYR A 101 4.68 8.29 2.18
C TYR A 101 4.14 8.72 3.54
N GLN A 102 3.24 7.90 4.09
CA GLN A 102 2.79 7.95 5.47
C GLN A 102 3.00 6.58 6.12
N TYR A 103 3.44 6.56 7.36
CA TYR A 103 3.51 5.35 8.18
C TYR A 103 2.71 5.53 9.45
N VAL A 104 1.82 4.57 9.71
CA VAL A 104 1.03 4.50 10.93
C VAL A 104 1.37 3.20 11.66
N GLU A 105 2.17 3.30 12.71
CA GLU A 105 2.42 2.18 13.61
C GLU A 105 1.42 2.26 14.75
N VAL A 106 0.55 1.26 14.85
CA VAL A 106 -0.55 1.22 15.82
C VAL A 106 -0.05 0.57 17.11
N PRO A 107 0.05 1.32 18.23
CA PRO A 107 0.48 0.78 19.51
C PRO A 107 -0.45 -0.33 20.00
N CYS A 108 0.13 -1.46 20.42
CA CYS A 108 -0.59 -2.66 20.83
C CYS A 108 -1.54 -3.22 19.73
N GLY A 109 -1.35 -2.79 18.49
CA GLY A 109 -2.14 -3.25 17.35
C GLY A 109 -1.78 -4.69 16.97
N THR A 110 -2.79 -5.55 16.90
CA THR A 110 -2.67 -6.93 16.42
C THR A 110 -2.97 -7.00 14.92
N HIS A 111 -2.73 -8.15 14.31
CA HIS A 111 -3.01 -8.37 12.87
C HIS A 111 -4.44 -8.01 12.47
N GLY A 112 -5.42 -8.35 13.29
CA GLY A 112 -6.83 -8.05 13.01
C GLY A 112 -7.25 -6.64 13.42
N SER A 113 -6.71 -6.10 14.51
CA SER A 113 -7.15 -4.81 15.03
C SER A 113 -6.73 -3.62 14.15
N VAL A 114 -5.68 -3.77 13.34
CA VAL A 114 -5.23 -2.72 12.42
C VAL A 114 -6.26 -2.40 11.35
N LEU A 115 -7.14 -3.33 10.98
CA LEU A 115 -8.21 -3.10 10.01
C LEU A 115 -9.14 -1.95 10.41
N THR A 116 -9.51 -1.87 11.69
CA THR A 116 -10.40 -0.82 12.19
C THR A 116 -9.70 0.54 12.31
N THR A 117 -8.41 0.55 12.61
CA THR A 117 -7.61 1.78 12.74
C THR A 117 -7.05 2.21 11.39
N GLY A 118 -6.61 1.27 10.57
CA GLY A 118 -5.90 1.53 9.33
C GLY A 118 -6.80 2.02 8.20
N ALA A 119 -7.99 1.45 8.04
CA ALA A 119 -8.86 1.84 6.95
C ALA A 119 -9.20 3.34 6.94
N PRO A 120 -9.59 3.99 8.06
CA PRO A 120 -9.78 5.44 8.08
C PRO A 120 -8.53 6.23 7.70
N GLU A 121 -7.35 5.81 8.17
CA GLU A 121 -6.08 6.47 7.84
C GLU A 121 -5.76 6.37 6.35
N ILE A 122 -5.97 5.19 5.75
CA ILE A 122 -5.75 4.97 4.33
C ILE A 122 -6.71 5.81 3.50
N PHE A 123 -8.00 5.85 3.83
CA PHE A 123 -8.97 6.69 3.12
C PHE A 123 -8.66 8.18 3.26
N ALA A 124 -8.25 8.63 4.45
CA ALA A 124 -7.82 10.02 4.67
C ALA A 124 -6.56 10.36 3.85
N PHE A 125 -5.62 9.42 3.71
CA PHE A 125 -4.46 9.55 2.85
C PHE A 125 -4.86 9.62 1.38
N PHE A 126 -5.72 8.71 0.91
CA PHE A 126 -6.20 8.69 -0.47
C PHE A 126 -6.91 10.00 -0.86
N ALA A 127 -7.71 10.58 0.04
CA ALA A 127 -8.41 11.83 -0.21
C ALA A 127 -7.49 13.02 -0.51
N LYS A 128 -6.23 12.96 -0.09
CA LYS A 128 -5.22 14.01 -0.33
C LYS A 128 -4.45 13.83 -1.65
N HIS A 129 -4.60 12.69 -2.32
CA HIS A 129 -3.78 12.34 -3.47
C HIS A 129 -4.63 12.10 -4.71
N THR A 130 -4.23 12.72 -5.81
CA THR A 130 -4.77 12.47 -7.15
C THR A 130 -3.61 12.23 -8.10
N LYS A 131 -3.84 11.54 -9.22
CA LYS A 131 -2.85 11.52 -10.28
C LYS A 131 -2.68 12.95 -10.78
N THR A 132 -1.52 13.51 -10.54
CA THR A 132 -1.09 14.70 -11.27
C THR A 132 -0.80 14.28 -12.70
N SER A 133 -1.18 15.09 -13.67
CA SER A 133 -0.77 14.88 -15.07
C SER A 133 0.75 14.76 -15.13
N ARG A 134 1.21 13.56 -15.40
CA ARG A 134 2.64 13.21 -15.53
C ARG A 134 3.04 13.29 -16.98
#